data_145415c6feb3b2d7d3e6d0e72f08d588
#
_entry.id   145415c6feb3b2d7d3e6d0e72f08d588
#
_cell.length_a   1.000
_cell.length_b   1.000
_cell.length_c   1.000
_cell.angle_alpha   90.00
_cell.angle_beta   90.00
_cell.angle_gamma   90.00
#
_symmetry.space_group_name_H-M   'P 1'
#
loop_
_entity.id
_entity.type
_entity.pdbx_description
1 polymer ?
#
loop_
_entity_poly.entity_id
_entity_poly.type
_entity_poly.pdbx_seq_one_letter_code
_entity_poly.pdbx_strand_id
1 'polypeptide(L)'
;MAAIKIPKYIRQKMHRIAHLHATANKEMQVVEAWLENQGFDTSMQGLRCGNGYSLEELDYGNDCTDELCENMENGFGLTNERSV
;
A
#
# COMPACT_ATOMS: atom_id res chain seq x y z
N MET A 1 -12.75 35.74 -20.92
CA MET A 1 -13.04 34.62 -20.05
C MET A 1 -12.46 34.87 -18.68
N ALA A 2 -13.25 34.71 -17.65
CA ALA A 2 -12.77 34.96 -16.31
C ALA A 2 -12.00 33.75 -15.78
N ALA A 3 -10.83 34.00 -15.20
CA ALA A 3 -10.07 32.96 -14.55
C ALA A 3 -10.72 32.62 -13.21
N ILE A 4 -10.81 31.35 -12.91
CA ILE A 4 -11.32 30.89 -11.63
C ILE A 4 -10.16 30.85 -10.66
N LYS A 5 -10.31 31.52 -9.54
CA LYS A 5 -9.31 31.46 -8.48
C LYS A 5 -9.60 30.30 -7.56
N ILE A 6 -8.56 29.52 -7.27
CA ILE A 6 -8.71 28.41 -6.35
C ILE A 6 -8.57 28.93 -4.93
N PRO A 7 -9.60 28.73 -4.09
CA PRO A 7 -9.55 29.22 -2.71
C PRO A 7 -8.39 28.63 -1.93
N LYS A 8 -7.94 29.38 -0.94
CA LYS A 8 -6.80 28.97 -0.13
C LYS A 8 -7.06 27.63 0.57
N TYR A 9 -8.27 27.43 1.08
CA TYR A 9 -8.56 26.18 1.78
C TYR A 9 -8.52 24.98 0.86
N ILE A 10 -8.86 25.13 -0.40
CA ILE A 10 -8.74 24.05 -1.39
C ILE A 10 -7.28 23.75 -1.67
N ARG A 11 -6.45 24.79 -1.82
CA ARG A 11 -5.01 24.58 -2.00
C ARG A 11 -4.40 23.82 -0.83
N GLN A 12 -4.82 24.18 0.38
CA GLN A 12 -4.31 23.51 1.58
C GLN A 12 -4.67 22.03 1.59
N LYS A 13 -5.89 21.70 1.12
CA LYS A 13 -6.29 20.31 1.03
C LYS A 13 -5.48 19.56 -0.01
N MET A 14 -5.14 20.20 -1.11
CA MET A 14 -4.30 19.58 -2.14
C MET A 14 -2.91 19.27 -1.59
N HIS A 15 -2.32 20.20 -0.87
CA HIS A 15 -1.02 19.97 -0.23
C HIS A 15 -1.09 18.84 0.78
N ARG A 16 -2.18 18.79 1.53
CA ARG A 16 -2.37 17.73 2.52
C ARG A 16 -2.48 16.36 1.85
N ILE A 17 -3.21 16.28 0.75
CA ILE A 17 -3.31 15.03 -0.01
C ILE A 17 -1.94 14.56 -0.45
N ALA A 18 -1.15 15.45 -1.02
CA ALA A 18 0.20 15.10 -1.47
C ALA A 18 1.07 14.64 -0.30
N HIS A 19 0.96 15.31 0.84
CA HIS A 19 1.72 14.94 2.03
C HIS A 19 1.32 13.57 2.55
N LEU A 20 0.02 13.30 2.59
CA LEU A 20 -0.48 12.01 3.07
C LEU A 20 -0.03 10.87 2.16
N HIS A 21 -0.02 11.10 0.85
CA HIS A 21 0.47 10.09 -0.09
C HIS A 21 1.96 9.82 0.13
N ALA A 22 2.75 10.86 0.33
CA ALA A 22 4.17 10.68 0.59
C ALA A 22 4.40 9.88 1.87
N THR A 23 3.63 10.17 2.91
CA THR A 23 3.72 9.43 4.17
C THR A 23 3.30 7.98 3.97
N ALA A 24 2.22 7.75 3.24
CA ALA A 24 1.75 6.39 2.98
C ALA A 24 2.79 5.58 2.20
N ASN A 25 3.46 6.20 1.24
CA ASN A 25 4.50 5.53 0.48
C ASN A 25 5.67 5.11 1.37
N LYS A 26 6.06 5.97 2.30
CA LYS A 26 7.12 5.63 3.25
C LYS A 26 6.72 4.45 4.13
N GLU A 27 5.51 4.49 4.64
CA GLU A 27 5.00 3.39 5.47
C GLU A 27 4.95 2.09 4.67
N MET A 28 4.52 2.17 3.42
CA MET A 28 4.47 0.99 2.56
C MET A 28 5.85 0.39 2.35
N GLN A 29 6.87 1.23 2.18
CA GLN A 29 8.23 0.75 2.01
C GLN A 29 8.72 -0.02 3.24
N VAL A 30 8.36 0.46 4.43
CA VAL A 30 8.71 -0.24 5.66
C VAL A 30 8.05 -1.61 5.72
N VAL A 31 6.76 -1.66 5.38
CA VAL A 31 6.02 -2.93 5.38
C VAL A 31 6.61 -3.89 4.35
N GLU A 32 6.89 -3.42 3.16
CA GLU A 32 7.44 -4.27 2.11
C GLU A 32 8.80 -4.83 2.49
N ALA A 33 9.65 -3.99 3.07
CA ALA A 33 10.98 -4.45 3.49
C ALA A 33 10.88 -5.52 4.56
N TRP A 34 9.99 -5.34 5.51
CA TRP A 34 9.80 -6.34 6.56
C TRP A 34 9.29 -7.66 5.98
N LEU A 35 8.30 -7.58 5.09
CA LEU A 35 7.73 -8.78 4.49
C LEU A 35 8.77 -9.53 3.65
N GLU A 36 9.58 -8.81 2.89
CA GLU A 36 10.61 -9.45 2.09
C GLU A 36 11.64 -10.16 2.95
N ASN A 37 11.96 -9.58 4.11
CA ASN A 37 12.86 -10.22 5.06
C ASN A 37 12.28 -11.52 5.60
N GLN A 38 10.97 -11.63 5.66
CA GLN A 38 10.30 -12.83 6.15
C GLN A 38 10.07 -13.85 5.03
N GLY A 39 10.39 -13.49 3.78
CA GLY A 39 10.24 -14.41 2.66
C GLY A 39 8.97 -14.26 1.88
N PHE A 40 8.25 -13.17 2.07
CA PHE A 40 7.06 -12.89 1.26
C PHE A 40 7.45 -12.22 -0.05
N ASP A 41 6.66 -12.49 -1.09
CA ASP A 41 6.85 -11.89 -2.41
C ASP A 41 5.95 -10.66 -2.51
N THR A 42 6.58 -9.49 -2.45
CA THR A 42 5.85 -8.21 -2.53
C THR A 42 5.77 -7.66 -3.93
N SER A 43 6.15 -8.46 -4.92
CA SER A 43 6.12 -8.02 -6.31
C SER A 43 4.69 -7.95 -6.83
N MET A 44 4.55 -7.49 -8.07
CA MET A 44 3.24 -7.41 -8.71
C MET A 44 2.55 -8.76 -8.85
N GLN A 45 3.33 -9.83 -8.87
CA GLN A 45 2.77 -11.19 -8.99
C GLN A 45 2.56 -11.85 -7.64
N GLY A 46 3.02 -11.23 -6.57
CA GLY A 46 2.86 -11.77 -5.24
C GLY A 46 1.82 -11.00 -4.45
N LEU A 47 2.23 -10.48 -3.31
CA LEU A 47 1.30 -9.80 -2.41
C LEU A 47 0.73 -8.51 -2.97
N ARG A 48 1.43 -7.86 -3.90
CA ARG A 48 0.97 -6.59 -4.41
C ARG A 48 -0.14 -6.73 -5.43
N CYS A 49 -0.12 -7.80 -6.19
CA CYS A 49 -1.13 -8.03 -7.20
C CYS A 49 -2.17 -9.01 -6.68
N GLY A 50 -3.38 -8.54 -6.54
CA GLY A 50 -4.43 -9.40 -6.02
C GLY A 50 -5.77 -8.74 -6.09
N ASN A 51 -6.76 -9.42 -5.57
CA ASN A 51 -8.14 -8.95 -5.60
C ASN A 51 -8.67 -8.90 -4.18
N GLY A 52 -8.63 -7.74 -3.59
CA GLY A 52 -9.28 -7.45 -2.33
C GLY A 52 -8.45 -7.63 -1.08
N TYR A 53 -7.35 -8.39 -1.15
CA TYR A 53 -6.51 -8.63 0.04
C TYR A 53 -5.05 -8.52 -0.33
N SER A 54 -4.68 -7.44 -0.99
CA SER A 54 -3.31 -7.26 -1.44
C SER A 54 -2.76 -5.93 -0.94
N LEU A 55 -1.44 -5.78 -1.01
CA LEU A 55 -0.80 -4.52 -0.66
C LEU A 55 -1.29 -3.39 -1.57
N GLU A 56 -1.68 -3.70 -2.80
CA GLU A 56 -2.20 -2.70 -3.70
C GLU A 56 -3.48 -2.08 -3.19
N GLU A 57 -4.33 -2.88 -2.53
CA GLU A 57 -5.56 -2.36 -1.94
C GLU A 57 -5.26 -1.36 -0.83
N LEU A 58 -4.22 -1.62 -0.04
CA LEU A 58 -3.79 -0.66 0.97
C LEU A 58 -3.31 0.63 0.33
N ASP A 59 -2.61 0.54 -0.80
CA ASP A 59 -2.16 1.72 -1.54
C ASP A 59 -3.33 2.58 -1.99
N TYR A 60 -4.45 1.95 -2.30
CA TYR A 60 -5.65 2.67 -2.74
C TYR A 60 -6.50 3.16 -1.57
N GLY A 61 -6.08 2.89 -0.34
CA GLY A 61 -6.80 3.34 0.84
C GLY A 61 -7.86 2.39 1.33
N ASN A 62 -7.92 1.19 0.79
CA ASN A 62 -8.86 0.17 1.26
C ASN A 62 -8.21 -0.60 2.40
N ASP A 63 -8.85 -0.58 3.56
CA ASP A 63 -8.28 -1.22 4.75
C ASP A 63 -8.63 -2.70 4.77
N CYS A 64 -7.72 -3.50 4.24
CA CYS A 64 -7.84 -4.96 4.28
C CYS A 64 -6.80 -5.57 5.22
N THR A 65 -6.33 -4.79 6.20
CA THR A 65 -5.21 -5.18 7.03
C THR A 65 -5.43 -6.51 7.74
N ASP A 66 -6.57 -6.68 8.40
CA ASP A 66 -6.83 -7.88 9.17
C ASP A 66 -6.90 -9.12 8.30
N GLU A 67 -7.63 -9.02 7.19
CA GLU A 67 -7.79 -10.13 6.26
C GLU A 67 -6.47 -10.48 5.58
N LEU A 68 -5.71 -9.45 5.19
CA LEU A 68 -4.43 -9.66 4.56
C LEU A 68 -3.45 -10.32 5.52
N CYS A 69 -3.40 -9.87 6.76
CA CYS A 69 -2.52 -10.44 7.76
C CYS A 69 -2.89 -11.90 8.05
N GLU A 70 -4.17 -12.20 8.14
CA GLU A 70 -4.61 -13.56 8.35
C GLU A 70 -4.18 -14.46 7.19
N ASN A 71 -4.34 -13.99 5.98
CA ASN A 71 -3.92 -14.75 4.81
C ASN A 71 -2.42 -14.97 4.77
N MET A 72 -1.65 -13.95 5.12
CA MET A 72 -0.20 -14.07 5.17
C MET A 72 0.26 -15.06 6.23
N GLU A 73 -0.41 -15.05 7.38
CA GLU A 73 -0.10 -15.99 8.45
C GLU A 73 -0.42 -17.42 8.04
N ASN A 74 -1.32 -17.61 7.09
CA ASN A 74 -1.65 -18.90 6.52
C ASN A 74 -0.78 -19.27 5.33
N GLY A 75 0.21 -18.42 5.00
CA GLY A 75 1.17 -18.74 3.94
C GLY A 75 0.97 -17.98 2.65
N PHE A 76 -0.05 -17.14 2.55
CA PHE A 76 -0.28 -16.38 1.32
C PHE A 76 0.90 -15.44 1.05
N GLY A 77 1.44 -15.53 -0.14
CA GLY A 77 2.54 -14.67 -0.56
C GLY A 77 3.93 -15.15 -0.21
N LEU A 78 4.05 -16.26 0.51
CA LEU A 78 5.37 -16.83 0.78
C LEU A 78 5.98 -17.38 -0.49
N THR A 79 7.29 -17.16 -0.64
CA THR A 79 8.00 -17.70 -1.79
C THR A 79 8.41 -19.14 -1.53
N ASN A 80 8.36 -19.95 -2.59
CA ASN A 80 8.70 -21.37 -2.46
C ASN A 80 10.18 -21.62 -2.20
N GLU A 81 11.00 -20.67 -2.53
CA GLU A 81 12.44 -20.81 -2.30
C GLU A 81 12.77 -20.96 -0.83
N ARG A 82 11.90 -20.50 0.04
CA ARG A 82 12.12 -20.56 1.47
C ARG A 82 11.89 -21.94 2.05
N SER A 83 11.18 -22.76 1.33
CA SER A 83 10.81 -24.08 1.85
C SER A 83 11.86 -25.15 1.61
N VAL A 84 12.96 -24.78 1.05
CA VAL A 84 14.05 -25.72 0.78
C VAL A 84 14.77 -26.12 2.04
#